data_45e90ac6ae67708020c2aa0cca407a9b
#
_entry.id   45e90ac6ae67708020c2aa0cca407a9b
#
_cell.length_a   1.000
_cell.length_b   1.000
_cell.length_c   1.000
_cell.angle_alpha   90.00
_cell.angle_beta   90.00
_cell.angle_gamma   90.00
#
_symmetry.space_group_name_H-M   'P 1'
#
loop_
_entity.id
_entity.type
_entity.pdbx_description
1 polymer ?
#
loop_
_entity_poly.entity_id
_entity_poly.type
_entity_poly.pdbx_seq_one_letter_code
_entity_poly.pdbx_strand_id
1 'polypeptide(L)'
;MISAAKSVKRIANCSPNNIPADIFDSYEPVILEGLVSEWPAVQACSDLAETKQYLQPYLTEHPVTAYVGAPSIAGRFFYNEDFTGFNFRSGSAPLEQVMQRLAEQQVDPDQAQSIYVGSTMIDRWLPGFRDSNDLAIPFDEPLVSFWLGNQTSISAHYDFPDNMACVVCGERSFTLFPPEQIGNLYVGPVDQTPSGQAISLVDFRNPDLEKFPKFAQAMEHAQVAQMSAGDALFIPSMWWHQVEAHSEFNLLVNYWWCDSLPALGSPSTALMNAMLSLRDLPKRQREGWKHIFDHYVFTADEETYAHIPEVGRGSLAPLDDTSARRLRANLLNKLNQ
;
A
#
# COMPACT_ATOMS: atom_id res chain seq x y z
N MET A 1 -16.80 1.92 16.33
CA MET A 1 -16.75 0.57 16.97
C MET A 1 -16.60 -0.48 15.88
N ILE A 2 -15.42 -1.05 15.74
CA ILE A 2 -15.10 -2.14 14.80
C ILE A 2 -15.35 -3.50 15.52
N SER A 3 -16.50 -3.65 16.17
CA SER A 3 -16.78 -4.83 17.01
C SER A 3 -17.12 -6.11 16.24
N ALA A 4 -17.27 -6.04 14.94
CA ALA A 4 -17.60 -7.20 14.09
C ALA A 4 -16.38 -7.73 13.32
N ALA A 5 -15.26 -6.99 13.29
CA ALA A 5 -14.07 -7.38 12.54
C ALA A 5 -13.39 -8.62 13.16
N LYS A 6 -12.92 -9.53 12.31
CA LYS A 6 -12.10 -10.67 12.72
C LYS A 6 -10.66 -10.23 12.98
N SER A 7 -9.98 -10.87 13.92
CA SER A 7 -8.53 -10.69 14.04
C SER A 7 -7.81 -11.40 12.90
N VAL A 8 -6.78 -10.75 12.36
CA VAL A 8 -5.86 -11.39 11.40
C VAL A 8 -5.18 -12.58 12.06
N LYS A 9 -4.99 -13.66 11.29
CA LYS A 9 -4.26 -14.86 11.74
C LYS A 9 -2.83 -14.49 12.15
N ARG A 10 -2.38 -15.01 13.30
CA ARG A 10 -1.00 -14.85 13.79
C ARG A 10 -0.23 -16.15 13.66
N ILE A 11 1.03 -16.05 13.25
CA ILE A 11 1.99 -17.16 13.19
C ILE A 11 3.23 -16.73 13.97
N ALA A 12 3.59 -17.53 14.96
CA ALA A 12 4.77 -17.32 15.76
C ALA A 12 5.96 -18.18 15.29
N ASN A 13 7.15 -17.91 15.86
CA ASN A 13 8.38 -18.67 15.59
C ASN A 13 8.90 -18.55 14.14
N CYS A 14 8.63 -17.45 13.47
CA CYS A 14 9.29 -17.06 12.23
C CYS A 14 10.56 -16.26 12.52
N SER A 15 11.49 -16.22 11.59
CA SER A 15 12.68 -15.37 11.65
C SER A 15 12.95 -14.71 10.30
N PRO A 16 13.74 -13.60 10.26
CA PRO A 16 14.02 -12.89 9.02
C PRO A 16 14.58 -13.74 7.88
N ASN A 17 15.31 -14.81 8.24
CA ASN A 17 15.92 -15.73 7.29
C ASN A 17 15.13 -17.03 7.07
N ASN A 18 13.97 -17.18 7.72
CA ASN A 18 13.16 -18.40 7.64
C ASN A 18 11.66 -18.02 7.73
N ILE A 19 11.16 -17.41 6.68
CA ILE A 19 9.74 -17.13 6.49
C ILE A 19 9.12 -18.36 5.79
N PRO A 20 8.04 -18.97 6.33
CA PRO A 20 7.37 -20.08 5.67
C PRO A 20 6.93 -19.71 4.25
N ALA A 21 7.24 -20.57 3.27
CA ALA A 21 6.99 -20.28 1.86
C ALA A 21 5.49 -20.10 1.53
N ASP A 22 4.62 -20.81 2.24
CA ASP A 22 3.17 -20.72 2.10
C ASP A 22 2.58 -19.34 2.49
N ILE A 23 3.34 -18.51 3.19
CA ILE A 23 2.94 -17.12 3.48
C ILE A 23 2.88 -16.31 2.18
N PHE A 24 3.83 -16.50 1.29
CA PHE A 24 3.91 -15.73 0.03
C PHE A 24 2.81 -16.11 -0.97
N ASP A 25 2.20 -17.30 -0.78
CA ASP A 25 1.07 -17.77 -1.58
C ASP A 25 -0.29 -17.53 -0.88
N SER A 26 -0.30 -16.85 0.28
CA SER A 26 -1.53 -16.62 1.03
C SER A 26 -2.45 -15.62 0.31
N TYR A 27 -3.72 -15.96 0.22
CA TYR A 27 -4.78 -15.05 -0.26
C TYR A 27 -5.35 -14.15 0.83
N GLU A 28 -4.94 -14.35 2.09
CA GLU A 28 -5.41 -13.59 3.23
C GLU A 28 -4.23 -12.97 4.00
N PRO A 29 -4.44 -11.81 4.66
CA PRO A 29 -3.40 -11.22 5.51
C PRO A 29 -2.97 -12.15 6.64
N VAL A 30 -1.67 -12.10 6.99
CA VAL A 30 -1.09 -12.91 8.06
C VAL A 30 -0.09 -12.07 8.86
N ILE A 31 -0.23 -12.08 10.20
CA ILE A 31 0.79 -11.50 11.10
C ILE A 31 1.85 -12.55 11.40
N LEU A 32 3.10 -12.20 11.17
CA LEU A 32 4.28 -12.95 11.60
C LEU A 32 4.80 -12.32 12.89
N GLU A 33 4.46 -12.95 13.99
CA GLU A 33 4.71 -12.41 15.34
C GLU A 33 6.21 -12.43 15.66
N GLY A 34 6.73 -11.26 15.99
CA GLY A 34 8.14 -11.10 16.35
C GLY A 34 9.13 -11.34 15.20
N LEU A 35 8.69 -11.36 13.93
CA LEU A 35 9.53 -11.69 12.78
C LEU A 35 10.83 -10.89 12.74
N VAL A 36 10.77 -9.60 13.08
CA VAL A 36 11.90 -8.68 13.01
C VAL A 36 12.37 -8.20 14.40
N SER A 37 11.95 -8.87 15.46
CA SER A 37 12.32 -8.50 16.84
C SER A 37 13.83 -8.47 17.08
N GLU A 38 14.60 -9.30 16.38
CA GLU A 38 16.05 -9.35 16.47
C GLU A 38 16.79 -8.29 15.62
N TRP A 39 16.07 -7.50 14.84
CA TRP A 39 16.72 -6.41 14.11
C TRP A 39 17.33 -5.39 15.08
N PRO A 40 18.59 -4.97 14.88
CA PRO A 40 19.20 -3.93 15.70
C PRO A 40 18.39 -2.63 15.73
N ALA A 41 17.69 -2.31 14.62
CA ALA A 41 16.79 -1.16 14.57
C ALA A 41 15.60 -1.30 15.55
N VAL A 42 15.00 -2.48 15.67
CA VAL A 42 13.90 -2.74 16.62
C VAL A 42 14.42 -2.69 18.06
N GLN A 43 15.57 -3.28 18.31
CA GLN A 43 16.21 -3.29 19.62
C GLN A 43 16.59 -1.88 20.11
N ALA A 44 16.94 -0.98 19.18
CA ALA A 44 17.33 0.40 19.48
C ALA A 44 16.13 1.38 19.47
N CYS A 45 14.95 0.94 19.06
CA CYS A 45 13.77 1.82 18.90
C CYS A 45 12.85 1.76 20.12
N SER A 46 13.32 2.16 21.30
CA SER A 46 12.44 2.34 22.44
C SER A 46 11.69 3.68 22.40
N ASP A 47 12.35 4.71 21.86
CA ASP A 47 11.79 6.06 21.66
C ASP A 47 12.43 6.78 20.46
N LEU A 48 11.97 8.01 20.18
CA LEU A 48 12.48 8.83 19.08
C LEU A 48 13.96 9.19 19.24
N ALA A 49 14.45 9.42 20.47
CA ALA A 49 15.82 9.85 20.71
C ALA A 49 16.81 8.71 20.43
N GLU A 50 16.51 7.50 20.91
CA GLU A 50 17.31 6.30 20.65
C GLU A 50 17.25 5.90 19.19
N THR A 51 16.06 5.98 18.56
CA THR A 51 15.90 5.76 17.11
C THR A 51 16.75 6.73 16.31
N LYS A 52 16.73 8.02 16.64
CA LYS A 52 17.56 9.04 15.99
C LYS A 52 19.04 8.72 16.11
N GLN A 53 19.49 8.32 17.29
CA GLN A 53 20.88 7.92 17.53
C GLN A 53 21.26 6.70 16.69
N TYR A 54 20.39 5.69 16.62
CA TYR A 54 20.62 4.49 15.82
C TYR A 54 20.71 4.80 14.32
N LEU A 55 19.81 5.65 13.81
CA LEU A 55 19.77 6.00 12.39
C LEU A 55 20.88 6.97 11.97
N GLN A 56 21.52 7.69 12.89
CA GLN A 56 22.52 8.70 12.59
C GLN A 56 23.63 8.26 11.62
N PRO A 57 24.23 7.06 11.72
CA PRO A 57 25.26 6.60 10.77
C PRO A 57 24.77 6.37 9.34
N TYR A 58 23.47 6.16 9.14
CA TYR A 58 22.86 5.85 7.86
C TYR A 58 22.27 7.09 7.17
N LEU A 59 22.13 8.22 7.89
CA LEU A 59 21.48 9.41 7.35
C LEU A 59 22.26 9.99 6.14
N THR A 60 21.52 10.40 5.14
CA THR A 60 22.06 11.15 4.01
C THR A 60 21.50 12.57 3.98
N GLU A 61 22.13 13.45 3.20
CA GLU A 61 21.61 14.80 2.95
C GLU A 61 20.45 14.82 1.92
N HIS A 62 20.11 13.65 1.34
CA HIS A 62 18.98 13.56 0.42
C HIS A 62 17.68 13.95 1.10
N PRO A 63 16.93 14.92 0.58
CA PRO A 63 15.68 15.32 1.20
C PRO A 63 14.61 14.23 1.03
N VAL A 64 13.84 13.98 2.06
CA VAL A 64 12.61 13.20 2.04
C VAL A 64 11.41 14.12 1.77
N THR A 65 10.34 13.56 1.23
CA THR A 65 9.05 14.25 1.19
C THR A 65 8.33 14.03 2.50
N ALA A 66 8.06 15.10 3.23
CA ALA A 66 7.26 15.08 4.44
C ALA A 66 5.89 15.73 4.20
N TYR A 67 4.86 15.09 4.69
CA TYR A 67 3.50 15.61 4.71
C TYR A 67 3.21 16.17 6.10
N VAL A 68 2.63 17.37 6.17
CA VAL A 68 2.36 18.07 7.43
C VAL A 68 0.92 18.53 7.44
N GLY A 69 0.17 18.07 8.44
CA GLY A 69 -1.20 18.46 8.69
C GLY A 69 -1.34 19.29 9.97
N ALA A 70 -2.31 20.19 10.00
CA ALA A 70 -2.64 20.95 11.22
C ALA A 70 -3.16 20.02 12.33
N PRO A 71 -3.10 20.39 13.61
CA PRO A 71 -3.65 19.58 14.71
C PRO A 71 -5.12 19.20 14.49
N SER A 72 -5.89 20.07 13.84
CA SER A 72 -7.31 19.85 13.55
C SER A 72 -7.63 18.65 12.67
N ILE A 73 -6.65 18.14 11.88
CA ILE A 73 -6.88 16.91 11.08
C ILE A 73 -6.78 15.62 11.92
N ALA A 74 -6.33 15.72 13.18
CA ALA A 74 -6.20 14.60 14.11
C ALA A 74 -5.50 13.37 13.47
N GLY A 75 -4.43 13.60 12.73
CA GLY A 75 -3.67 12.55 12.04
C GLY A 75 -4.24 12.07 10.72
N ARG A 76 -5.45 12.44 10.34
CA ARG A 76 -6.10 11.94 9.14
C ARG A 76 -5.68 12.74 7.90
N PHE A 77 -4.75 12.20 7.12
CA PHE A 77 -4.36 12.75 5.81
C PHE A 77 -5.43 12.41 4.77
N PHE A 78 -6.11 13.46 4.29
CA PHE A 78 -7.32 13.31 3.50
C PHE A 78 -7.52 14.49 2.52
N TYR A 79 -8.64 14.48 1.82
CA TYR A 79 -9.08 15.61 1.02
C TYR A 79 -9.45 16.82 1.91
N ASN A 80 -9.36 18.03 1.35
CA ASN A 80 -10.00 19.22 1.91
C ASN A 80 -11.54 19.14 1.74
N GLU A 81 -12.28 20.09 2.32
CA GLU A 81 -13.74 20.04 2.38
C GLU A 81 -14.41 20.01 1.00
N ASP A 82 -13.85 20.69 0.02
CA ASP A 82 -14.41 20.83 -1.34
C ASP A 82 -13.82 19.83 -2.35
N PHE A 83 -12.96 18.92 -1.94
CA PHE A 83 -12.28 17.93 -2.78
C PHE A 83 -11.41 18.54 -3.92
N THR A 84 -11.03 19.81 -3.82
CA THR A 84 -10.13 20.46 -4.77
C THR A 84 -8.65 20.27 -4.44
N GLY A 85 -8.34 19.74 -3.26
CA GLY A 85 -6.99 19.49 -2.76
C GLY A 85 -7.00 18.62 -1.51
N PHE A 86 -5.95 18.75 -0.71
CA PHE A 86 -5.76 17.97 0.51
C PHE A 86 -5.80 18.85 1.76
N ASN A 87 -6.08 18.24 2.91
CA ASN A 87 -6.09 18.89 4.23
C ASN A 87 -4.68 18.98 4.85
N PHE A 88 -3.65 18.71 4.07
CA PHE A 88 -2.25 18.75 4.48
C PHE A 88 -1.39 19.43 3.41
N ARG A 89 -0.14 19.72 3.77
CA ARG A 89 0.88 20.24 2.85
C ARG A 89 2.02 19.26 2.73
N SER A 90 2.67 19.22 1.59
CA SER A 90 3.93 18.50 1.39
C SER A 90 5.11 19.48 1.39
N GLY A 91 6.23 19.01 1.89
CA GLY A 91 7.49 19.74 1.86
C GLY A 91 8.65 18.77 1.73
N SER A 92 9.82 19.32 1.43
CA SER A 92 11.05 18.53 1.26
C SER A 92 12.08 18.99 2.28
N ALA A 93 12.64 18.06 3.06
CA ALA A 93 13.64 18.34 4.09
C ALA A 93 14.55 17.12 4.30
N PRO A 94 15.79 17.28 4.79
CA PRO A 94 16.60 16.17 5.29
C PRO A 94 15.86 15.39 6.37
N LEU A 95 16.00 14.06 6.38
CA LEU A 95 15.34 13.19 7.37
C LEU A 95 15.64 13.59 8.81
N GLU A 96 16.87 14.01 9.07
CA GLU A 96 17.28 14.52 10.40
C GLU A 96 16.43 15.69 10.88
N GLN A 97 16.12 16.64 9.98
CA GLN A 97 15.26 17.80 10.31
C GLN A 97 13.82 17.38 10.58
N VAL A 98 13.33 16.38 9.83
CA VAL A 98 11.97 15.84 10.06
C VAL A 98 11.90 15.16 11.44
N MET A 99 12.89 14.35 11.80
CA MET A 99 12.97 13.73 13.14
C MET A 99 13.12 14.78 14.26
N GLN A 100 13.89 15.85 14.03
CA GLN A 100 13.98 16.95 14.96
C GLN A 100 12.63 17.63 15.19
N ARG A 101 11.89 17.88 14.09
CA ARG A 101 10.55 18.46 14.17
C ARG A 101 9.56 17.54 14.89
N LEU A 102 9.64 16.22 14.69
CA LEU A 102 8.83 15.25 15.43
C LEU A 102 9.11 15.32 16.94
N ALA A 103 10.37 15.45 17.35
CA ALA A 103 10.73 15.63 18.76
C ALA A 103 10.13 16.91 19.37
N GLU A 104 10.09 17.99 18.60
CA GLU A 104 9.46 19.25 19.01
C GLU A 104 7.95 19.12 19.23
N GLN A 105 7.26 18.25 18.44
CA GLN A 105 5.82 18.01 18.60
C GLN A 105 5.48 17.24 19.88
N GLN A 106 6.40 16.48 20.46
CA GLN A 106 6.18 15.75 21.70
C GLN A 106 6.08 16.66 22.94
N VAL A 107 6.51 17.92 22.85
CA VAL A 107 6.48 18.89 23.95
C VAL A 107 5.05 19.36 24.26
N ASP A 108 4.19 19.50 23.24
CA ASP A 108 2.78 19.87 23.39
C ASP A 108 1.91 19.01 22.44
N PRO A 109 1.53 17.81 22.89
CA PRO A 109 0.78 16.86 22.07
C PRO A 109 -0.58 17.38 21.57
N ASP A 110 -1.24 18.24 22.36
CA ASP A 110 -2.56 18.80 22.03
C ASP A 110 -2.49 19.79 20.84
N GLN A 111 -1.35 20.40 20.61
CA GLN A 111 -1.07 21.32 19.51
C GLN A 111 -0.18 20.66 18.44
N ALA A 112 0.11 19.38 18.59
CA ALA A 112 1.02 18.69 17.69
C ALA A 112 0.48 18.63 16.25
N GLN A 113 1.30 19.03 15.30
CA GLN A 113 1.04 18.81 13.89
C GLN A 113 1.21 17.32 13.57
N SER A 114 0.38 16.80 12.68
CA SER A 114 0.60 15.48 12.12
C SER A 114 1.72 15.54 11.08
N ILE A 115 2.76 14.75 11.26
CA ILE A 115 3.93 14.67 10.38
C ILE A 115 4.06 13.24 9.88
N TYR A 116 4.22 13.09 8.56
CA TYR A 116 4.30 11.79 7.93
C TYR A 116 5.30 11.81 6.76
N VAL A 117 6.19 10.84 6.75
CA VAL A 117 7.09 10.52 5.62
C VAL A 117 6.65 9.16 5.09
N GLY A 118 6.24 9.12 3.83
CA GLY A 118 5.73 7.91 3.18
C GLY A 118 6.66 7.40 2.10
N SER A 119 6.66 6.10 1.90
CA SER A 119 7.32 5.36 0.81
C SER A 119 8.68 5.91 0.40
N THR A 120 9.62 5.95 1.33
CA THR A 120 10.99 6.42 1.07
C THR A 120 11.94 5.24 0.97
N MET A 121 12.60 5.06 -0.19
CA MET A 121 13.48 3.92 -0.46
C MET A 121 14.66 3.87 0.50
N ILE A 122 14.84 2.76 1.21
CA ILE A 122 15.88 2.60 2.23
C ILE A 122 17.27 2.72 1.63
N ASP A 123 17.58 2.01 0.57
CA ASP A 123 18.93 1.93 0.01
C ASP A 123 19.51 3.28 -0.42
N ARG A 124 18.64 4.24 -0.73
CA ARG A 124 19.04 5.59 -1.14
C ARG A 124 19.14 6.57 0.04
N TRP A 125 18.24 6.48 1.02
CA TRP A 125 18.15 7.47 2.11
C TRP A 125 18.80 7.00 3.41
N LEU A 126 18.94 5.68 3.58
CA LEU A 126 19.58 5.02 4.73
C LEU A 126 20.55 3.93 4.23
N PRO A 127 21.57 4.26 3.41
CA PRO A 127 22.48 3.26 2.86
C PRO A 127 23.19 2.47 3.98
N GLY A 128 23.25 1.13 3.83
CA GLY A 128 23.80 0.22 4.82
C GLY A 128 22.85 -0.20 5.94
N PHE A 129 21.65 0.39 6.03
CA PHE A 129 20.65 -0.01 7.03
C PHE A 129 20.26 -1.50 6.89
N ARG A 130 20.10 -1.96 5.65
CA ARG A 130 19.72 -3.34 5.35
C ARG A 130 20.82 -4.37 5.65
N ASP A 131 22.07 -3.98 5.81
CA ASP A 131 23.14 -4.91 6.16
C ASP A 131 22.86 -5.69 7.47
N SER A 132 22.04 -5.11 8.36
CA SER A 132 21.66 -5.71 9.64
C SER A 132 20.15 -5.76 9.89
N ASN A 133 19.34 -5.16 9.03
CA ASN A 133 17.89 -5.06 9.19
C ASN A 133 17.19 -5.42 7.87
N ASP A 134 17.28 -6.70 7.48
CA ASP A 134 16.72 -7.16 6.21
C ASP A 134 15.93 -8.46 6.37
N LEU A 135 15.08 -8.77 5.39
CA LEU A 135 14.34 -10.02 5.25
C LEU A 135 14.84 -10.80 4.04
N ALA A 136 14.91 -12.12 4.18
CA ALA A 136 15.12 -13.02 3.06
C ALA A 136 13.80 -13.19 2.26
N ILE A 137 13.46 -12.19 1.46
CA ILE A 137 12.31 -12.26 0.54
C ILE A 137 12.72 -13.06 -0.71
N PRO A 138 11.99 -14.13 -1.10
CA PRO A 138 12.37 -15.02 -2.19
C PRO A 138 12.04 -14.48 -3.59
N PHE A 139 11.98 -13.17 -3.75
CA PHE A 139 11.69 -12.48 -5.02
C PHE A 139 12.82 -11.54 -5.39
N ASP A 140 13.03 -11.38 -6.69
CA ASP A 140 14.09 -10.51 -7.20
C ASP A 140 13.74 -9.03 -6.95
N GLU A 141 14.70 -8.28 -6.42
CA GLU A 141 14.67 -6.81 -6.27
C GLU A 141 13.38 -6.25 -5.62
N PRO A 142 12.98 -6.70 -4.42
CA PRO A 142 11.84 -6.07 -3.74
C PRO A 142 12.12 -4.59 -3.49
N LEU A 143 11.11 -3.75 -3.69
CA LEU A 143 11.21 -2.34 -3.33
C LEU A 143 11.07 -2.22 -1.81
N VAL A 144 12.15 -1.80 -1.15
CA VAL A 144 12.19 -1.67 0.31
C VAL A 144 12.11 -0.20 0.69
N SER A 145 11.07 0.15 1.45
CA SER A 145 10.81 1.53 1.85
C SER A 145 10.60 1.64 3.35
N PHE A 146 10.88 2.83 3.90
CA PHE A 146 10.49 3.17 5.25
C PHE A 146 9.35 4.21 5.27
N TRP A 147 8.62 4.19 6.37
CA TRP A 147 7.50 5.06 6.69
C TRP A 147 7.66 5.56 8.11
N LEU A 148 7.66 6.86 8.31
CA LEU A 148 7.99 7.46 9.58
C LEU A 148 7.03 8.61 9.88
N GLY A 149 6.66 8.78 11.14
CA GLY A 149 5.79 9.86 11.57
C GLY A 149 5.35 9.75 13.01
N ASN A 150 4.45 10.65 13.40
CA ASN A 150 3.75 10.56 14.68
C ASN A 150 2.39 9.83 14.51
N GLN A 151 1.41 10.15 15.34
CA GLN A 151 0.07 9.60 15.25
C GLN A 151 -0.60 10.00 13.93
N THR A 152 -0.83 9.00 13.06
CA THR A 152 -1.40 9.22 11.73
C THR A 152 -2.48 8.19 11.41
N SER A 153 -3.40 8.57 10.56
CA SER A 153 -4.43 7.70 10.01
C SER A 153 -4.46 7.87 8.49
N ILE A 154 -4.06 6.82 7.80
CA ILE A 154 -4.07 6.74 6.34
C ILE A 154 -5.30 5.97 5.91
N SER A 155 -6.20 6.64 5.19
CA SER A 155 -7.47 6.05 4.74
C SER A 155 -7.26 4.79 3.92
N ALA A 156 -8.23 3.87 3.97
CA ALA A 156 -8.12 2.60 3.28
C ALA A 156 -7.89 2.78 1.77
N HIS A 157 -6.85 2.14 1.29
CA HIS A 157 -6.41 2.06 -0.09
C HIS A 157 -5.91 0.64 -0.35
N TYR A 158 -5.56 0.32 -1.58
CA TYR A 158 -4.90 -0.92 -1.93
C TYR A 158 -3.55 -0.63 -2.60
N ASP A 159 -2.63 -1.56 -2.47
CA ASP A 159 -1.39 -1.59 -3.24
C ASP A 159 -1.46 -2.69 -4.30
N PHE A 160 -0.82 -2.44 -5.45
CA PHE A 160 -0.72 -3.45 -6.50
C PHE A 160 0.26 -4.58 -6.14
N PRO A 161 1.44 -4.32 -5.52
CA PRO A 161 2.35 -5.38 -5.08
C PRO A 161 1.81 -6.13 -3.85
N ASP A 162 2.32 -7.34 -3.64
CA ASP A 162 2.33 -7.95 -2.31
C ASP A 162 3.21 -7.15 -1.37
N ASN A 163 2.89 -7.18 -0.08
CA ASN A 163 3.51 -6.30 0.91
C ASN A 163 3.84 -7.08 2.20
N MET A 164 5.08 -6.94 2.67
CA MET A 164 5.47 -7.34 4.02
C MET A 164 5.78 -6.07 4.82
N ALA A 165 4.90 -5.71 5.74
CA ALA A 165 4.99 -4.49 6.54
C ALA A 165 5.53 -4.80 7.95
N CYS A 166 6.79 -4.39 8.22
CA CYS A 166 7.51 -4.65 9.46
C CYS A 166 7.45 -3.43 10.39
N VAL A 167 6.87 -3.56 11.56
CA VAL A 167 6.87 -2.49 12.58
C VAL A 167 8.22 -2.46 13.28
N VAL A 168 8.97 -1.39 13.06
CA VAL A 168 10.30 -1.19 13.70
C VAL A 168 10.14 -0.44 15.01
N CYS A 169 9.28 0.58 15.06
CA CYS A 169 9.04 1.38 16.25
C CYS A 169 7.56 1.78 16.36
N GLY A 170 7.07 1.81 17.60
CA GLY A 170 5.69 2.20 17.91
C GLY A 170 4.69 1.07 17.74
N GLU A 171 3.42 1.45 17.77
CA GLU A 171 2.27 0.55 17.63
C GLU A 171 1.42 0.99 16.43
N ARG A 172 0.93 0.02 15.67
CA ARG A 172 0.04 0.26 14.52
C ARG A 172 -1.14 -0.69 14.52
N SER A 173 -2.24 -0.24 13.94
CA SER A 173 -3.32 -1.12 13.54
C SER A 173 -3.58 -1.01 12.05
N PHE A 174 -3.91 -2.15 11.45
CA PHE A 174 -4.38 -2.23 10.08
C PHE A 174 -5.82 -2.76 10.10
N THR A 175 -6.72 -2.07 9.41
CA THR A 175 -8.06 -2.58 9.12
C THR A 175 -8.11 -2.96 7.66
N LEU A 176 -8.24 -4.26 7.39
CA LEU A 176 -8.08 -4.84 6.06
C LEU A 176 -9.40 -5.38 5.53
N PHE A 177 -9.57 -5.28 4.21
CA PHE A 177 -10.75 -5.80 3.51
C PHE A 177 -10.33 -6.50 2.23
N PRO A 178 -11.00 -7.62 1.87
CA PRO A 178 -10.73 -8.27 0.60
C PRO A 178 -11.16 -7.38 -0.58
N PRO A 179 -10.56 -7.56 -1.77
CA PRO A 179 -10.81 -6.72 -2.95
C PRO A 179 -12.27 -6.56 -3.34
N GLU A 180 -13.10 -7.59 -3.09
CA GLU A 180 -14.52 -7.60 -3.41
C GLU A 180 -15.34 -6.53 -2.67
N GLN A 181 -14.79 -6.00 -1.58
CA GLN A 181 -15.45 -4.96 -0.79
C GLN A 181 -15.35 -3.55 -1.40
N ILE A 182 -14.70 -3.37 -2.55
CA ILE A 182 -14.55 -2.07 -3.22
C ILE A 182 -15.88 -1.30 -3.33
N GLY A 183 -16.99 -1.98 -3.64
CA GLY A 183 -18.31 -1.36 -3.77
C GLY A 183 -18.93 -0.91 -2.45
N ASN A 184 -18.40 -1.38 -1.31
CA ASN A 184 -18.88 -1.10 0.05
C ASN A 184 -17.98 -0.10 0.79
N LEU A 185 -16.79 0.20 0.25
CA LEU A 185 -15.79 1.10 0.85
C LEU A 185 -15.95 2.57 0.43
N TYR A 186 -16.89 2.89 -0.45
CA TYR A 186 -17.13 4.25 -0.93
C TYR A 186 -15.86 4.96 -1.40
N VAL A 187 -15.24 4.37 -2.40
CA VAL A 187 -13.97 4.83 -2.96
C VAL A 187 -14.13 6.21 -3.61
N GLY A 188 -13.20 7.09 -3.32
CA GLY A 188 -13.16 8.47 -3.80
C GLY A 188 -12.61 8.64 -5.21
N PRO A 189 -12.17 9.86 -5.55
CA PRO A 189 -11.60 10.16 -6.87
C PRO A 189 -10.42 9.26 -7.24
N VAL A 190 -10.33 8.89 -8.52
CA VAL A 190 -9.21 8.09 -9.05
C VAL A 190 -8.09 8.94 -9.64
N ASP A 191 -8.38 10.20 -10.00
CA ASP A 191 -7.42 11.09 -10.68
C ASP A 191 -6.57 11.90 -9.69
N GLN A 192 -7.13 12.27 -8.54
CA GLN A 192 -6.46 13.03 -7.49
C GLN A 192 -6.53 12.25 -6.17
N THR A 193 -5.39 11.74 -5.73
CA THR A 193 -5.32 10.84 -4.58
C THR A 193 -4.26 11.28 -3.57
N PRO A 194 -4.51 11.14 -2.26
CA PRO A 194 -3.54 11.52 -1.23
C PRO A 194 -2.31 10.62 -1.18
N SER A 195 -2.43 9.36 -1.61
CA SER A 195 -1.43 8.30 -1.42
C SER A 195 -1.13 7.49 -2.70
N GLY A 196 -1.39 8.05 -3.86
CA GLY A 196 -1.11 7.40 -5.15
C GLY A 196 -2.25 6.50 -5.66
N GLN A 197 -3.06 5.93 -4.77
CA GLN A 197 -4.24 5.12 -5.10
C GLN A 197 -5.52 5.80 -4.59
N ALA A 198 -6.65 5.47 -5.21
CA ALA A 198 -7.95 5.93 -4.73
C ALA A 198 -8.21 5.38 -3.32
N ILE A 199 -8.74 6.22 -2.44
CA ILE A 199 -8.95 5.89 -1.03
C ILE A 199 -10.43 5.82 -0.67
N SER A 200 -10.76 5.07 0.39
CA SER A 200 -12.09 5.12 1.00
C SER A 200 -12.38 6.50 1.57
N LEU A 201 -13.59 6.99 1.33
CA LEU A 201 -14.05 8.27 1.90
C LEU A 201 -14.59 8.13 3.33
N VAL A 202 -14.79 6.91 3.81
CA VAL A 202 -15.32 6.65 5.15
C VAL A 202 -14.25 6.94 6.21
N ASP A 203 -14.62 7.63 7.27
CA ASP A 203 -13.78 7.71 8.47
C ASP A 203 -14.05 6.47 9.35
N PHE A 204 -13.10 5.55 9.42
CA PHE A 204 -13.28 4.29 10.14
C PHE A 204 -13.29 4.48 11.66
N ARG A 205 -12.75 5.58 12.18
CA ARG A 205 -12.81 5.91 13.62
C ARG A 205 -14.22 6.35 14.03
N ASN A 206 -14.96 6.99 13.13
CA ASN A 206 -16.32 7.46 13.35
C ASN A 206 -17.16 7.35 12.05
N PRO A 207 -17.54 6.11 11.63
CA PRO A 207 -18.22 5.90 10.37
C PRO A 207 -19.65 6.47 10.39
N ASP A 208 -19.91 7.37 9.44
CA ASP A 208 -21.26 7.89 9.18
C ASP A 208 -22.05 6.87 8.34
N LEU A 209 -22.80 6.01 9.01
CA LEU A 209 -23.59 4.97 8.35
C LEU A 209 -24.87 5.49 7.68
N GLU A 210 -25.29 6.72 7.95
CA GLU A 210 -26.38 7.35 7.20
C GLU A 210 -25.88 7.76 5.82
N LYS A 211 -24.70 8.35 5.75
CA LYS A 211 -24.02 8.72 4.51
C LYS A 211 -23.44 7.53 3.75
N PHE A 212 -22.92 6.54 4.47
CA PHE A 212 -22.19 5.38 3.92
C PHE A 212 -22.80 4.05 4.37
N PRO A 213 -24.08 3.76 4.08
CA PRO A 213 -24.81 2.59 4.64
C PRO A 213 -24.20 1.23 4.28
N LYS A 214 -23.59 1.09 3.08
CA LYS A 214 -22.97 -0.18 2.68
C LYS A 214 -21.68 -0.47 3.45
N PHE A 215 -21.10 0.52 4.13
CA PHE A 215 -19.89 0.29 4.92
C PHE A 215 -20.12 -0.72 6.05
N ALA A 216 -21.36 -0.82 6.58
CA ALA A 216 -21.72 -1.85 7.53
C ALA A 216 -21.48 -3.27 6.96
N GLN A 217 -21.76 -3.48 5.66
CA GLN A 217 -21.50 -4.76 4.98
C GLN A 217 -19.98 -5.00 4.81
N ALA A 218 -19.20 -3.97 4.48
CA ALA A 218 -17.73 -4.11 4.44
C ALA A 218 -17.19 -4.58 5.79
N MET A 219 -17.69 -4.04 6.90
CA MET A 219 -17.24 -4.38 8.25
C MET A 219 -17.46 -5.86 8.64
N GLU A 220 -18.42 -6.55 8.03
CA GLU A 220 -18.64 -8.00 8.24
C GLU A 220 -17.47 -8.84 7.67
N HIS A 221 -16.73 -8.28 6.72
CA HIS A 221 -15.58 -8.90 6.07
C HIS A 221 -14.23 -8.32 6.53
N ALA A 222 -14.27 -7.35 7.44
CA ALA A 222 -13.06 -6.69 7.93
C ALA A 222 -12.19 -7.65 8.75
N GLN A 223 -10.87 -7.54 8.54
CA GLN A 223 -9.87 -8.16 9.40
C GLN A 223 -9.02 -7.06 10.06
N VAL A 224 -8.69 -7.22 11.34
CA VAL A 224 -7.90 -6.24 12.08
C VAL A 224 -6.59 -6.87 12.54
N ALA A 225 -5.47 -6.22 12.20
CA ALA A 225 -4.15 -6.53 12.69
C ALA A 225 -3.71 -5.46 13.70
N GLN A 226 -3.51 -5.85 14.95
CA GLN A 226 -2.84 -5.03 15.96
C GLN A 226 -1.36 -5.41 15.98
N MET A 227 -0.48 -4.45 15.76
CA MET A 227 0.94 -4.65 15.53
C MET A 227 1.78 -3.86 16.53
N SER A 228 2.77 -4.52 17.08
CA SER A 228 3.80 -3.91 17.93
C SER A 228 5.17 -3.99 17.26
N ALA A 229 6.14 -3.23 17.76
CA ALA A 229 7.52 -3.32 17.28
C ALA A 229 8.03 -4.77 17.30
N GLY A 230 8.63 -5.20 16.20
CA GLY A 230 9.09 -6.58 15.97
C GLY A 230 8.13 -7.42 15.15
N ASP A 231 6.83 -7.10 15.08
CA ASP A 231 5.86 -7.82 14.26
C ASP A 231 5.96 -7.44 12.77
N ALA A 232 5.60 -8.38 11.89
CA ALA A 232 5.41 -8.09 10.47
C ALA A 232 4.02 -8.56 10.01
N LEU A 233 3.44 -7.85 9.06
CA LEU A 233 2.16 -8.16 8.44
C LEU A 233 2.36 -8.42 6.95
N PHE A 234 2.03 -9.62 6.50
CA PHE A 234 1.85 -9.91 5.09
C PHE A 234 0.47 -9.40 4.65
N ILE A 235 0.46 -8.58 3.61
CA ILE A 235 -0.76 -8.06 2.98
C ILE A 235 -0.74 -8.51 1.52
N PRO A 236 -1.64 -9.41 1.09
CA PRO A 236 -1.71 -9.81 -0.30
C PRO A 236 -2.04 -8.64 -1.21
N SER A 237 -1.56 -8.69 -2.43
CA SER A 237 -1.87 -7.75 -3.50
C SER A 237 -3.36 -7.41 -3.54
N MET A 238 -3.70 -6.13 -3.78
CA MET A 238 -5.05 -5.60 -3.93
C MET A 238 -5.94 -5.61 -2.66
N TRP A 239 -5.46 -6.10 -1.52
CA TRP A 239 -6.20 -5.98 -0.27
C TRP A 239 -6.29 -4.51 0.18
N TRP A 240 -7.50 -4.06 0.45
CA TRP A 240 -7.74 -2.73 1.02
C TRP A 240 -7.24 -2.69 2.45
N HIS A 241 -6.50 -1.65 2.79
CA HIS A 241 -5.99 -1.48 4.15
C HIS A 241 -5.98 -0.01 4.57
N GLN A 242 -6.59 0.26 5.73
CA GLN A 242 -6.41 1.48 6.49
C GLN A 242 -5.27 1.25 7.48
N VAL A 243 -4.43 2.25 7.70
CA VAL A 243 -3.31 2.18 8.64
C VAL A 243 -3.42 3.29 9.67
N GLU A 244 -3.40 2.92 10.94
CA GLU A 244 -3.33 3.87 12.05
C GLU A 244 -2.04 3.66 12.84
N ALA A 245 -1.30 4.73 13.04
CA ALA A 245 -0.13 4.78 13.92
C ALA A 245 -0.54 5.39 15.26
N HIS A 246 -0.30 4.67 16.35
CA HIS A 246 -0.85 5.02 17.67
C HIS A 246 0.17 5.71 18.59
N SER A 247 1.46 5.50 18.35
CA SER A 247 2.53 6.07 19.19
C SER A 247 2.90 7.47 18.74
N GLU A 248 3.51 8.27 19.64
CA GLU A 248 4.04 9.60 19.34
C GLU A 248 5.16 9.58 18.29
N PHE A 249 5.83 8.44 18.16
CA PHE A 249 6.77 8.15 17.10
C PHE A 249 6.57 6.74 16.58
N ASN A 250 6.58 6.60 15.24
CA ASN A 250 6.38 5.34 14.57
C ASN A 250 7.36 5.22 13.39
N LEU A 251 7.96 4.05 13.25
CA LEU A 251 8.79 3.66 12.11
C LEU A 251 8.35 2.28 11.61
N LEU A 252 8.12 2.18 10.32
CA LEU A 252 7.78 0.94 9.63
C LEU A 252 8.71 0.78 8.43
N VAL A 253 9.13 -0.44 8.16
CA VAL A 253 9.83 -0.84 6.94
C VAL A 253 8.94 -1.82 6.19
N ASN A 254 8.74 -1.59 4.90
CA ASN A 254 7.98 -2.51 4.09
C ASN A 254 8.76 -2.98 2.86
N TYR A 255 8.40 -4.16 2.42
CA TYR A 255 8.89 -4.83 1.22
C TYR A 255 7.73 -4.98 0.27
N TRP A 256 7.87 -4.45 -0.93
CA TRP A 256 6.91 -4.63 -2.01
C TRP A 256 7.53 -5.44 -3.13
N TRP A 257 6.82 -6.44 -3.59
CA TRP A 257 7.23 -7.23 -4.75
C TRP A 257 6.03 -7.61 -5.62
N CYS A 258 6.31 -7.91 -6.88
CA CYS A 258 5.34 -8.44 -7.82
C CYS A 258 5.97 -9.63 -8.54
N ASP A 259 5.32 -10.77 -8.49
CA ASP A 259 5.67 -11.92 -9.33
C ASP A 259 5.01 -11.76 -10.70
N SER A 260 5.42 -10.74 -11.44
CA SER A 260 4.87 -10.43 -12.75
C SER A 260 5.97 -10.11 -13.74
N LEU A 261 5.72 -10.40 -15.02
CA LEU A 261 6.68 -10.09 -16.08
C LEU A 261 6.98 -8.57 -16.12
N PRO A 262 8.26 -8.16 -16.11
CA PRO A 262 8.63 -6.74 -16.20
C PRO A 262 8.09 -6.05 -17.47
N ALA A 263 7.77 -6.82 -18.50
CA ALA A 263 7.19 -6.35 -19.74
C ALA A 263 5.73 -5.89 -19.63
N LEU A 264 5.02 -6.20 -18.55
CA LEU A 264 3.62 -5.81 -18.40
C LEU A 264 3.46 -4.30 -18.21
N GLY A 265 2.34 -3.77 -18.70
CA GLY A 265 1.92 -2.40 -18.44
C GLY A 265 1.21 -2.26 -17.09
N SER A 266 1.06 -1.01 -16.62
CA SER A 266 0.29 -0.74 -15.40
C SER A 266 -1.19 -1.12 -15.58
N PRO A 267 -1.79 -1.91 -14.67
CA PRO A 267 -3.23 -2.20 -14.66
C PRO A 267 -4.09 -0.94 -14.58
N SER A 268 -3.63 0.10 -13.90
CA SER A 268 -4.34 1.40 -13.83
C SER A 268 -4.48 2.05 -15.20
N THR A 269 -3.50 1.89 -16.10
CA THR A 269 -3.61 2.38 -17.48
C THR A 269 -4.67 1.60 -18.27
N ALA A 270 -4.77 0.29 -18.05
CA ALA A 270 -5.83 -0.53 -18.65
C ALA A 270 -7.21 -0.11 -18.14
N LEU A 271 -7.34 0.15 -16.83
CA LEU A 271 -8.58 0.66 -16.23
C LEU A 271 -8.98 2.01 -16.84
N MET A 272 -8.05 2.97 -16.96
CA MET A 272 -8.35 4.28 -17.56
C MET A 272 -8.81 4.15 -19.03
N ASN A 273 -8.16 3.29 -19.79
CA ASN A 273 -8.58 3.03 -21.19
C ASN A 273 -9.97 2.37 -21.25
N ALA A 274 -10.27 1.43 -20.35
CA ALA A 274 -11.59 0.83 -20.23
C ALA A 274 -12.66 1.84 -19.80
N MET A 275 -12.35 2.74 -18.88
CA MET A 275 -13.25 3.85 -18.50
C MET A 275 -13.55 4.76 -19.70
N LEU A 276 -12.52 5.14 -20.45
CA LEU A 276 -12.67 5.96 -21.66
C LEU A 276 -13.55 5.28 -22.73
N SER A 277 -13.38 3.98 -22.93
CA SER A 277 -13.93 3.28 -24.09
C SER A 277 -15.24 2.53 -23.80
N LEU A 278 -15.48 2.10 -22.55
CA LEU A 278 -16.56 1.16 -22.23
C LEU A 278 -17.56 1.69 -21.21
N ARG A 279 -17.15 2.50 -20.23
CA ARG A 279 -17.99 2.88 -19.09
C ARG A 279 -19.33 3.48 -19.50
N ASP A 280 -19.34 4.31 -20.51
CA ASP A 280 -20.53 5.06 -20.94
C ASP A 280 -21.29 4.41 -22.11
N LEU A 281 -20.92 3.19 -22.51
CA LEU A 281 -21.69 2.41 -23.47
C LEU A 281 -23.07 2.00 -22.90
N PRO A 282 -24.08 1.75 -23.75
CA PRO A 282 -25.34 1.17 -23.32
C PRO A 282 -25.15 -0.12 -22.53
N LYS A 283 -25.99 -0.34 -21.48
CA LYS A 283 -25.87 -1.49 -20.57
C LYS A 283 -25.65 -2.83 -21.29
N ARG A 284 -26.46 -3.11 -22.34
CA ARG A 284 -26.35 -4.36 -23.10
C ARG A 284 -24.98 -4.54 -23.75
N GLN A 285 -24.35 -3.46 -24.23
CA GLN A 285 -23.02 -3.52 -24.82
C GLN A 285 -21.95 -3.75 -23.77
N ARG A 286 -22.05 -3.09 -22.59
CA ARG A 286 -21.14 -3.32 -21.46
C ARG A 286 -21.16 -4.76 -20.98
N GLU A 287 -22.36 -5.37 -20.87
CA GLU A 287 -22.50 -6.79 -20.52
C GLU A 287 -21.81 -7.69 -21.55
N GLY A 288 -21.94 -7.40 -22.86
CA GLY A 288 -21.20 -8.13 -23.89
C GLY A 288 -19.69 -7.98 -23.75
N TRP A 289 -19.20 -6.75 -23.50
CA TRP A 289 -17.79 -6.50 -23.31
C TRP A 289 -17.22 -7.18 -22.04
N LYS A 290 -18.02 -7.30 -20.98
CA LYS A 290 -17.62 -8.05 -19.79
C LYS A 290 -17.23 -9.49 -20.13
N HIS A 291 -18.04 -10.21 -20.92
CA HIS A 291 -17.69 -11.57 -21.34
C HIS A 291 -16.43 -11.63 -22.20
N ILE A 292 -16.16 -10.61 -23.03
CA ILE A 292 -14.94 -10.53 -23.82
C ILE A 292 -13.72 -10.33 -22.93
N PHE A 293 -13.80 -9.43 -21.91
CA PHE A 293 -12.73 -9.24 -20.95
C PHE A 293 -12.50 -10.48 -20.09
N ASP A 294 -13.58 -11.11 -19.60
CA ASP A 294 -13.46 -12.36 -18.84
C ASP A 294 -12.69 -13.40 -19.67
N HIS A 295 -13.04 -13.63 -20.93
CA HIS A 295 -12.42 -14.62 -21.78
C HIS A 295 -10.96 -14.32 -22.17
N TYR A 296 -10.63 -13.07 -22.54
CA TYR A 296 -9.30 -12.73 -23.05
C TYR A 296 -8.34 -12.16 -22.02
N VAL A 297 -8.81 -11.81 -20.80
CA VAL A 297 -7.99 -11.13 -19.79
C VAL A 297 -8.07 -11.86 -18.44
N PHE A 298 -9.26 -12.03 -17.88
CA PHE A 298 -9.39 -12.48 -16.47
C PHE A 298 -9.36 -13.99 -16.31
N THR A 299 -9.84 -14.76 -17.29
CA THR A 299 -9.83 -16.23 -17.30
C THR A 299 -9.01 -16.81 -18.45
N ALA A 300 -8.15 -15.98 -19.06
CA ALA A 300 -7.34 -16.41 -20.19
C ALA A 300 -6.31 -17.47 -19.73
N ASP A 301 -6.24 -18.56 -20.49
CA ASP A 301 -5.31 -19.66 -20.31
C ASP A 301 -4.86 -20.21 -21.69
N GLU A 302 -4.17 -21.33 -21.71
CA GLU A 302 -3.72 -21.97 -22.96
C GLU A 302 -4.90 -22.37 -23.89
N GLU A 303 -6.06 -22.74 -23.35
CA GLU A 303 -7.24 -23.12 -24.11
C GLU A 303 -7.81 -21.93 -24.89
N THR A 304 -7.63 -20.71 -24.38
CA THR A 304 -8.09 -19.47 -25.03
C THR A 304 -7.55 -19.32 -26.47
N TYR A 305 -6.35 -19.85 -26.73
CA TYR A 305 -5.69 -19.71 -28.04
C TYR A 305 -5.17 -21.03 -28.63
N ALA A 306 -5.36 -22.19 -28.00
CA ALA A 306 -4.86 -23.47 -28.46
C ALA A 306 -5.36 -23.87 -29.87
N HIS A 307 -6.58 -23.49 -30.21
CA HIS A 307 -7.20 -23.72 -31.51
C HIS A 307 -6.62 -22.84 -32.63
N ILE A 308 -5.80 -21.84 -32.31
CA ILE A 308 -5.18 -20.94 -33.28
C ILE A 308 -3.76 -21.42 -33.58
N PRO A 309 -3.39 -21.64 -34.87
CA PRO A 309 -2.00 -21.96 -35.20
C PRO A 309 -1.05 -20.89 -34.64
N GLU A 310 0.13 -21.29 -34.19
CA GLU A 310 1.10 -20.42 -33.49
C GLU A 310 1.38 -19.12 -34.26
N VAL A 311 1.58 -19.19 -35.58
CA VAL A 311 1.80 -18.04 -36.46
C VAL A 311 0.63 -17.04 -36.47
N GLY A 312 -0.57 -17.46 -36.09
CA GLY A 312 -1.78 -16.65 -36.07
C GLY A 312 -2.17 -16.07 -34.72
N ARG A 313 -1.51 -16.48 -33.62
CA ARG A 313 -1.92 -16.08 -32.25
C ARG A 313 -1.76 -14.59 -31.97
N GLY A 314 -0.74 -13.96 -32.56
CA GLY A 314 -0.53 -12.50 -32.39
C GLY A 314 -0.47 -12.07 -30.93
N SER A 315 -1.36 -11.17 -30.50
CA SER A 315 -1.45 -10.67 -29.13
C SER A 315 -2.05 -11.67 -28.13
N LEU A 316 -2.53 -12.81 -28.58
CA LEU A 316 -3.02 -13.89 -27.70
C LEU A 316 -1.91 -14.85 -27.28
N ALA A 317 -0.75 -14.81 -27.92
CA ALA A 317 0.42 -15.56 -27.46
C ALA A 317 0.92 -14.98 -26.12
N PRO A 318 1.59 -15.80 -25.27
CA PRO A 318 2.26 -15.27 -24.09
C PRO A 318 3.14 -14.08 -24.42
N LEU A 319 3.07 -13.03 -23.58
CA LEU A 319 3.83 -11.81 -23.82
C LEU A 319 5.31 -12.01 -23.52
N ASP A 320 6.14 -11.49 -24.38
CA ASP A 320 7.56 -11.25 -24.20
C ASP A 320 7.87 -9.73 -24.39
N ASP A 321 9.11 -9.33 -24.20
CA ASP A 321 9.53 -7.94 -24.36
C ASP A 321 9.24 -7.37 -25.75
N THR A 322 9.30 -8.18 -26.79
CA THR A 322 9.07 -7.75 -28.19
C THR A 322 7.61 -7.58 -28.49
N SER A 323 6.78 -8.56 -28.13
CA SER A 323 5.34 -8.53 -28.31
C SER A 323 4.68 -7.45 -27.44
N ALA A 324 5.15 -7.26 -26.19
CA ALA A 324 4.70 -6.18 -25.32
C ALA A 324 5.02 -4.79 -25.88
N ARG A 325 6.23 -4.57 -26.41
CA ARG A 325 6.59 -3.32 -27.11
C ARG A 325 5.74 -3.05 -28.33
N ARG A 326 5.46 -4.08 -29.12
CA ARG A 326 4.58 -4.00 -30.31
C ARG A 326 3.15 -3.64 -29.91
N LEU A 327 2.62 -4.29 -28.86
CA LEU A 327 1.27 -4.01 -28.36
C LEU A 327 1.15 -2.58 -27.85
N ARG A 328 2.14 -2.07 -27.08
CA ARG A 328 2.17 -0.66 -26.64
C ARG A 328 2.18 0.31 -27.81
N ALA A 329 3.02 0.07 -28.84
CA ALA A 329 3.07 0.93 -30.02
C ALA A 329 1.71 0.96 -30.76
N ASN A 330 1.05 -0.18 -30.87
CA ASN A 330 -0.27 -0.27 -31.49
C ASN A 330 -1.34 0.49 -30.67
N LEU A 331 -1.31 0.38 -29.33
CA LEU A 331 -2.21 1.11 -28.45
C LEU A 331 -2.00 2.62 -28.56
N LEU A 332 -0.76 3.09 -28.49
CA LEU A 332 -0.42 4.52 -28.66
C LEU A 332 -0.94 5.07 -30.00
N ASN A 333 -0.74 4.33 -31.10
CA ASN A 333 -1.22 4.74 -32.40
C ASN A 333 -2.75 4.83 -32.46
N LYS A 334 -3.47 3.92 -31.79
CA LYS A 334 -4.94 3.93 -31.74
C LYS A 334 -5.49 5.03 -30.85
N LEU A 335 -4.80 5.36 -29.76
CA LEU A 335 -5.21 6.44 -28.85
C LEU A 335 -4.97 7.84 -29.43
N ASN A 336 -4.07 7.98 -30.40
CA ASN A 336 -3.79 9.24 -31.09
C ASN A 336 -4.68 9.48 -32.32
N GLN A 337 -5.62 8.60 -32.63
CA GLN A 337 -6.62 8.75 -33.70
C GLN A 337 -7.93 9.35 -33.16
#